data_113b490273e5b7d524a4efd8fb0d6150
#
_entry.id   113b490273e5b7d524a4efd8fb0d6150
#
_cell.length_a   1.000
_cell.length_b   1.000
_cell.length_c   1.000
_cell.angle_alpha   90.00
_cell.angle_beta   90.00
_cell.angle_gamma   90.00
#
_symmetry.space_group_name_H-M   'P 1'
#
loop_
_entity.id
_entity.type
_entity.pdbx_description
1 polymer ?
#
loop_
_entity_poly.entity_id
_entity_poly.type
_entity_poly.pdbx_seq_one_letter_code
_entity_poly.pdbx_strand_id
1 'polypeptide(L)'
;MEDSVYDRLYRELLELEAAHPELITPDSPSQRVGGAPAEGFSSVEHRIGLLSLDNAFNPGDLEAWYGRLLKVLDREPATPLEMVGELKIDGNALALSYEQGLLVQAATRGDGERGEQITANVRTIASVPLRLQLENPPAWVEVRGEALIPDDTFAAINAERAARGEALFANPRNACAGTLRQLDPKVVAARRLDFFAYTLHLPQDTPQGPSSQWQSLQWLQAAGFKVNPNAELLPNLAAVQAFFSAWDTGRRALPYATDGVVVKLNDLRLQDAAGFTQKAPRWAIALKYAAEEAPSTLLRLACQVGRTGVVTPVAEFEPVPLAGTSVSRATLHNADRLAELDLHAGDTIVVRKAGEIIPEVVRVLSELRPAGAMRLELPQVCPECGSQLVREQGEAATRCVNSSCPAILRGALRHWVSKG
;
A
#
# COMPACT_ATOMS: atom_id res chain seq x y z
N MET A 1 11.05 3.49 30.96
CA MET A 1 10.78 2.57 32.09
C MET A 1 11.56 1.32 31.81
N GLU A 2 12.23 0.75 32.81
CA GLU A 2 12.92 -0.54 32.65
C GLU A 2 11.91 -1.68 32.46
N ASP A 3 12.22 -2.67 31.63
CA ASP A 3 11.31 -3.77 31.28
C ASP A 3 10.83 -4.52 32.50
N SER A 4 11.74 -4.75 33.48
CA SER A 4 11.43 -5.41 34.74
C SER A 4 10.40 -4.68 35.62
N VAL A 5 10.40 -3.34 35.56
CA VAL A 5 9.40 -2.50 36.26
C VAL A 5 8.06 -2.58 35.54
N TYR A 6 8.06 -2.55 34.21
CA TYR A 6 6.85 -2.70 33.40
C TYR A 6 6.20 -4.07 33.67
N ASP A 7 6.95 -5.15 33.60
CA ASP A 7 6.45 -6.52 33.82
C ASP A 7 5.83 -6.69 35.19
N ARG A 8 6.43 -6.08 36.21
CA ARG A 8 5.89 -6.13 37.59
C ARG A 8 4.55 -5.38 37.68
N LEU A 9 4.50 -4.16 37.17
CA LEU A 9 3.28 -3.34 37.18
C LEU A 9 2.17 -3.98 36.34
N TYR A 10 2.51 -4.57 35.20
CA TYR A 10 1.54 -5.26 34.35
C TYR A 10 0.97 -6.51 35.04
N ARG A 11 1.79 -7.26 35.77
CA ARG A 11 1.33 -8.41 36.56
C ARG A 11 0.40 -7.97 37.70
N GLU A 12 0.76 -6.93 38.42
CA GLU A 12 -0.07 -6.35 39.48
C GLU A 12 -1.42 -5.88 38.93
N LEU A 13 -1.42 -5.22 37.75
CA LEU A 13 -2.66 -4.85 37.05
C LEU A 13 -3.53 -6.07 36.76
N LEU A 14 -2.97 -7.15 36.23
CA LEU A 14 -3.73 -8.36 35.92
C LEU A 14 -4.32 -9.01 37.17
N GLU A 15 -3.60 -8.99 38.29
CA GLU A 15 -4.07 -9.51 39.59
C GLU A 15 -5.23 -8.66 40.13
N LEU A 16 -5.13 -7.33 40.04
CA LEU A 16 -6.19 -6.42 40.44
C LEU A 16 -7.44 -6.56 39.57
N GLU A 17 -7.29 -6.64 38.26
CA GLU A 17 -8.41 -6.85 37.34
C GLU A 17 -9.08 -8.22 37.51
N ALA A 18 -8.32 -9.25 37.86
CA ALA A 18 -8.88 -10.55 38.18
C ALA A 18 -9.69 -10.55 39.50
N ALA A 19 -9.24 -9.76 40.49
CA ALA A 19 -9.95 -9.56 41.74
C ALA A 19 -11.16 -8.65 41.64
N HIS A 20 -11.10 -7.69 40.71
CA HIS A 20 -12.10 -6.63 40.51
C HIS A 20 -12.50 -6.47 39.02
N PRO A 21 -13.20 -7.47 38.42
CA PRO A 21 -13.56 -7.40 36.99
C PRO A 21 -14.39 -6.19 36.60
N GLU A 22 -15.14 -5.62 37.55
CA GLU A 22 -15.95 -4.40 37.37
C GLU A 22 -15.13 -3.13 37.14
N LEU A 23 -13.85 -3.14 37.46
CA LEU A 23 -12.91 -2.02 37.25
C LEU A 23 -12.18 -2.08 35.91
N ILE A 24 -12.35 -3.15 35.14
CA ILE A 24 -11.72 -3.29 33.83
C ILE A 24 -12.27 -2.22 32.88
N THR A 25 -11.38 -1.37 32.35
CA THR A 25 -11.75 -0.33 31.36
C THR A 25 -11.34 -0.76 29.95
N PRO A 26 -12.03 -0.30 28.91
CA PRO A 26 -11.72 -0.65 27.51
C PRO A 26 -10.30 -0.24 27.05
N ASP A 27 -9.68 0.70 27.74
CA ASP A 27 -8.35 1.24 27.49
C ASP A 27 -7.26 0.65 28.41
N SER A 28 -7.61 -0.32 29.26
CA SER A 28 -6.60 -1.03 30.06
C SER A 28 -5.55 -1.69 29.14
N PRO A 29 -4.26 -1.65 29.54
CA PRO A 29 -3.21 -2.41 28.84
C PRO A 29 -3.51 -3.91 28.70
N SER A 30 -4.25 -4.50 29.63
CA SER A 30 -4.70 -5.90 29.58
C SER A 30 -5.65 -6.16 28.41
N GLN A 31 -6.38 -5.15 27.94
CA GLN A 31 -7.34 -5.25 26.84
C GLN A 31 -6.68 -5.15 25.45
N ARG A 32 -5.35 -4.91 25.39
CA ARG A 32 -4.64 -4.87 24.09
C ARG A 32 -4.59 -6.24 23.40
N VAL A 33 -4.39 -7.31 24.14
CA VAL A 33 -4.26 -8.69 23.64
C VAL A 33 -5.37 -9.58 24.22
N GLY A 34 -6.55 -9.03 24.37
CA GLY A 34 -7.70 -9.76 24.91
C GLY A 34 -8.66 -10.24 23.81
N GLY A 35 -9.29 -11.38 24.05
CA GLY A 35 -10.37 -11.91 23.22
C GLY A 35 -10.09 -13.30 22.65
N ALA A 36 -11.19 -14.03 22.40
CA ALA A 36 -11.15 -15.27 21.63
C ALA A 36 -10.85 -14.96 20.16
N PRO A 37 -10.27 -15.91 19.39
CA PRO A 37 -10.17 -15.78 17.95
C PRO A 37 -11.52 -15.47 17.31
N ALA A 38 -11.53 -14.55 16.33
CA ALA A 38 -12.76 -14.21 15.60
C ALA A 38 -13.13 -15.34 14.62
N GLU A 39 -14.41 -15.51 14.36
CA GLU A 39 -14.88 -16.43 13.29
C GLU A 39 -14.74 -15.83 11.90
N GLY A 40 -14.60 -14.49 11.80
CA GLY A 40 -14.44 -13.72 10.57
C GLY A 40 -14.42 -12.23 10.85
N PHE A 41 -14.26 -11.43 9.79
CA PHE A 41 -14.29 -9.96 9.88
C PHE A 41 -15.58 -9.43 9.29
N SER A 42 -16.31 -8.63 10.07
CA SER A 42 -17.46 -7.89 9.57
C SER A 42 -17.03 -6.74 8.66
N SER A 43 -17.83 -6.45 7.64
CA SER A 43 -17.63 -5.27 6.81
C SER A 43 -18.25 -4.06 7.49
N VAL A 44 -17.52 -2.94 7.50
CA VAL A 44 -17.99 -1.65 8.03
C VAL A 44 -17.88 -0.57 6.98
N GLU A 45 -18.82 0.36 6.97
CA GLU A 45 -18.81 1.53 6.11
C GLU A 45 -17.93 2.62 6.74
N HIS A 46 -17.11 3.27 5.91
CA HIS A 46 -16.30 4.40 6.35
C HIS A 46 -17.16 5.65 6.47
N ARG A 47 -17.02 6.37 7.59
CA ARG A 47 -17.70 7.66 7.80
C ARG A 47 -17.27 8.69 6.76
N ILE A 48 -16.01 8.65 6.38
CA ILE A 48 -15.40 9.47 5.33
C ILE A 48 -14.69 8.50 4.38
N GLY A 49 -14.93 8.57 3.07
CA GLY A 49 -14.30 7.68 2.09
C GLY A 49 -12.77 7.73 2.14
N LEU A 50 -12.10 6.58 2.05
CA LEU A 50 -10.64 6.46 1.97
C LEU A 50 -10.18 6.47 0.52
N LEU A 51 -9.96 7.65 -0.01
CA LEU A 51 -9.52 7.84 -1.39
C LEU A 51 -8.06 7.40 -1.58
N SER A 52 -7.72 7.04 -2.80
CA SER A 52 -6.33 6.86 -3.23
C SER A 52 -5.67 8.22 -3.45
N LEU A 53 -4.36 8.22 -3.69
CA LEU A 53 -3.62 9.41 -4.14
C LEU A 53 -3.32 9.28 -5.64
N ASP A 54 -3.34 10.40 -6.36
CA ASP A 54 -2.74 10.47 -7.68
C ASP A 54 -1.22 10.31 -7.57
N ASN A 55 -0.60 9.77 -8.61
CA ASN A 55 0.84 9.53 -8.63
C ASN A 55 1.54 10.49 -9.59
N ALA A 56 2.75 10.91 -9.22
CA ALA A 56 3.74 11.54 -10.07
C ALA A 56 5.03 10.69 -10.05
N PHE A 57 5.69 10.55 -11.18
CA PHE A 57 6.88 9.70 -11.33
C PHE A 57 8.13 10.51 -11.71
N ASN A 58 7.96 11.79 -12.00
CA ASN A 58 9.02 12.68 -12.43
C ASN A 58 8.68 14.15 -12.08
N PRO A 59 9.65 15.07 -12.16
CA PRO A 59 9.42 16.49 -11.89
C PRO A 59 8.32 17.13 -12.75
N GLY A 60 8.21 16.74 -14.03
CA GLY A 60 7.19 17.27 -14.93
C GLY A 60 5.76 16.90 -14.52
N ASP A 61 5.55 15.68 -14.01
CA ASP A 61 4.25 15.27 -13.46
C ASP A 61 3.89 16.10 -12.21
N LEU A 62 4.88 16.37 -11.36
CA LEU A 62 4.70 17.21 -10.17
C LEU A 62 4.36 18.64 -10.55
N GLU A 63 5.06 19.23 -11.51
CA GLU A 63 4.79 20.59 -12.04
C GLU A 63 3.39 20.69 -12.66
N ALA A 64 3.00 19.67 -13.44
CA ALA A 64 1.68 19.59 -14.03
C ALA A 64 0.58 19.50 -12.95
N TRP A 65 0.77 18.71 -11.89
CA TRP A 65 -0.14 18.66 -10.75
C TRP A 65 -0.24 20.00 -10.04
N TYR A 66 0.91 20.64 -9.76
CA TYR A 66 0.96 21.94 -9.11
C TYR A 66 0.24 23.01 -9.91
N GLY A 67 0.44 23.04 -11.23
CA GLY A 67 -0.26 23.95 -12.12
C GLY A 67 -1.78 23.75 -12.13
N ARG A 68 -2.26 22.49 -12.08
CA ARG A 68 -3.69 22.18 -11.92
C ARG A 68 -4.22 22.66 -10.57
N LEU A 69 -3.46 22.48 -9.50
CA LEU A 69 -3.83 22.93 -8.15
C LEU A 69 -3.97 24.44 -8.09
N LEU A 70 -2.99 25.21 -8.62
CA LEU A 70 -3.05 26.68 -8.69
C LEU A 70 -4.29 27.13 -9.47
N LYS A 71 -4.58 26.51 -10.60
CA LYS A 71 -5.76 26.83 -11.43
C LYS A 71 -7.08 26.59 -10.68
N VAL A 72 -7.19 25.50 -9.94
CA VAL A 72 -8.40 25.18 -9.15
C VAL A 72 -8.57 26.18 -7.99
N LEU A 73 -7.48 26.68 -7.43
CA LEU A 73 -7.47 27.65 -6.34
C LEU A 73 -7.53 29.11 -6.81
N ASP A 74 -7.65 29.33 -8.14
CA ASP A 74 -7.63 30.67 -8.76
C ASP A 74 -6.40 31.50 -8.33
N ARG A 75 -5.21 30.89 -8.44
CA ARG A 75 -3.92 31.48 -8.07
C ARG A 75 -3.04 31.68 -9.29
N GLU A 76 -2.22 32.72 -9.26
CA GLU A 76 -1.23 32.99 -10.30
C GLU A 76 -0.18 31.86 -10.39
N PRO A 77 0.36 31.53 -11.57
CA PRO A 77 1.28 30.43 -11.77
C PRO A 77 2.53 30.43 -10.89
N ALA A 78 3.00 31.61 -10.47
CA ALA A 78 4.19 31.78 -9.63
C ALA A 78 3.87 31.85 -8.13
N THR A 79 2.60 31.71 -7.72
CA THR A 79 2.22 31.78 -6.29
C THR A 79 2.82 30.61 -5.52
N PRO A 80 3.66 30.86 -4.50
CA PRO A 80 4.15 29.78 -3.67
C PRO A 80 3.03 29.25 -2.79
N LEU A 81 2.87 27.94 -2.75
CA LEU A 81 1.99 27.26 -1.79
C LEU A 81 2.85 26.48 -0.81
N GLU A 82 2.60 26.69 0.46
CA GLU A 82 3.24 25.92 1.52
C GLU A 82 2.64 24.50 1.56
N MET A 83 3.49 23.49 1.63
CA MET A 83 3.13 22.08 1.59
C MET A 83 3.76 21.33 2.75
N VAL A 84 3.23 20.15 3.05
CA VAL A 84 3.84 19.19 3.95
C VAL A 84 4.31 18.01 3.12
N GLY A 85 5.62 17.69 3.23
CA GLY A 85 6.22 16.47 2.68
C GLY A 85 6.25 15.39 3.76
N GLU A 86 5.73 14.23 3.44
CA GLU A 86 5.72 13.06 4.31
C GLU A 86 6.30 11.87 3.55
N LEU A 87 6.99 10.94 4.23
CA LEU A 87 7.42 9.70 3.57
C LEU A 87 6.21 8.82 3.28
N LYS A 88 6.14 8.29 2.06
CA LYS A 88 5.12 7.32 1.68
C LYS A 88 5.52 5.94 2.16
N ILE A 89 5.00 5.57 3.32
CA ILE A 89 5.27 4.28 3.94
C ILE A 89 4.61 3.17 3.12
N ASP A 90 5.34 2.10 2.87
CA ASP A 90 4.83 0.93 2.15
C ASP A 90 4.22 -0.09 3.13
N GLY A 91 2.99 0.18 3.53
CA GLY A 91 2.23 -0.59 4.50
C GLY A 91 0.78 -0.80 4.08
N ASN A 92 -0.12 -0.76 5.07
CA ASN A 92 -1.56 -0.94 4.88
C ASN A 92 -2.33 0.18 5.58
N ALA A 93 -3.10 0.93 4.81
CA ALA A 93 -3.89 2.04 5.34
C ALA A 93 -5.01 1.54 6.27
N LEU A 94 -5.13 2.21 7.42
CA LEU A 94 -6.18 1.97 8.42
C LEU A 94 -6.92 3.27 8.72
N ALA A 95 -8.22 3.13 9.02
CA ALA A 95 -9.05 4.15 9.65
C ALA A 95 -9.35 3.74 11.10
N LEU A 96 -9.04 4.64 12.03
CA LEU A 96 -9.23 4.45 13.47
C LEU A 96 -10.26 5.45 13.97
N SER A 97 -11.38 4.98 14.52
CA SER A 97 -12.43 5.84 15.07
C SER A 97 -12.38 5.84 16.57
N TYR A 98 -12.40 7.03 17.13
CA TYR A 98 -12.44 7.29 18.58
C TYR A 98 -13.74 8.01 18.94
N GLU A 99 -14.36 7.60 20.03
CA GLU A 99 -15.49 8.29 20.66
C GLU A 99 -15.11 8.65 22.09
N GLN A 100 -15.32 9.90 22.48
CA GLN A 100 -14.91 10.41 23.79
C GLN A 100 -13.47 10.05 24.16
N GLY A 101 -12.60 10.04 23.16
CA GLY A 101 -11.19 9.69 23.30
C GLY A 101 -10.86 8.20 23.37
N LEU A 102 -11.83 7.28 23.35
CA LEU A 102 -11.62 5.84 23.35
C LEU A 102 -11.65 5.26 21.94
N LEU A 103 -10.72 4.33 21.62
CA LEU A 103 -10.75 3.58 20.36
C LEU A 103 -11.95 2.63 20.33
N VAL A 104 -12.92 2.94 19.48
CA VAL A 104 -14.14 2.13 19.31
C VAL A 104 -14.13 1.25 18.08
N GLN A 105 -13.46 1.70 16.98
CA GLN A 105 -13.42 0.96 15.73
C GLN A 105 -12.09 1.17 15.00
N ALA A 106 -11.60 0.10 14.38
CA ALA A 106 -10.52 0.16 13.41
C ALA A 106 -10.89 -0.67 12.18
N ALA A 107 -10.67 -0.12 11.00
CA ALA A 107 -11.02 -0.77 9.74
C ALA A 107 -9.89 -0.66 8.71
N THR A 108 -9.77 -1.68 7.84
CA THR A 108 -8.93 -1.63 6.65
C THR A 108 -9.54 -0.68 5.62
N ARG A 109 -8.75 -0.21 4.65
CA ARG A 109 -9.26 0.64 3.57
C ARG A 109 -10.38 -0.03 2.76
N GLY A 110 -10.26 -1.35 2.49
CA GLY A 110 -11.17 -2.06 1.59
C GLY A 110 -11.19 -1.43 0.19
N ASP A 111 -12.40 -1.19 -0.32
CA ASP A 111 -12.63 -0.50 -1.60
C ASP A 111 -12.62 1.03 -1.50
N GLY A 112 -12.47 1.57 -0.29
CA GLY A 112 -12.51 2.99 0.02
C GLY A 112 -13.86 3.47 0.59
N GLU A 113 -14.94 2.75 0.37
CA GLU A 113 -16.26 3.01 0.97
C GLU A 113 -16.52 2.06 2.15
N ARG A 114 -16.08 0.82 2.02
CA ARG A 114 -16.22 -0.22 3.04
C ARG A 114 -14.90 -0.94 3.27
N GLY A 115 -14.63 -1.27 4.54
CA GLY A 115 -13.45 -2.02 4.96
C GLY A 115 -13.80 -3.17 5.91
N GLU A 116 -12.82 -4.02 6.21
CA GLU A 116 -12.95 -5.07 7.23
C GLU A 116 -12.70 -4.48 8.62
N GLN A 117 -13.61 -4.73 9.57
CA GLN A 117 -13.43 -4.33 10.95
C GLN A 117 -12.41 -5.23 11.64
N ILE A 118 -11.28 -4.64 12.01
CA ILE A 118 -10.14 -5.36 12.61
C ILE A 118 -9.72 -4.76 13.96
N THR A 119 -10.65 -4.22 14.71
CA THR A 119 -10.41 -3.47 15.96
C THR A 119 -9.58 -4.28 16.97
N ALA A 120 -9.91 -5.57 17.16
CA ALA A 120 -9.18 -6.45 18.09
C ALA A 120 -7.70 -6.59 17.69
N ASN A 121 -7.41 -6.69 16.39
CA ASN A 121 -6.06 -6.79 15.86
C ASN A 121 -5.29 -5.46 16.01
N VAL A 122 -5.95 -4.33 15.72
CA VAL A 122 -5.32 -3.01 15.83
C VAL A 122 -5.02 -2.63 17.29
N ARG A 123 -5.83 -3.07 18.25
CA ARG A 123 -5.54 -2.88 19.69
C ARG A 123 -4.17 -3.46 20.10
N THR A 124 -3.68 -4.49 19.41
CA THR A 124 -2.37 -5.08 19.71
C THR A 124 -1.19 -4.23 19.25
N ILE A 125 -1.41 -3.23 18.40
CA ILE A 125 -0.37 -2.33 17.87
C ILE A 125 -0.01 -1.32 18.96
N ALA A 126 1.20 -1.38 19.51
CA ALA A 126 1.61 -0.56 20.66
C ALA A 126 1.58 0.95 20.35
N SER A 127 1.86 1.36 19.12
CA SER A 127 1.83 2.75 18.67
C SER A 127 0.43 3.32 18.39
N VAL A 128 -0.62 2.50 18.54
CA VAL A 128 -2.02 2.95 18.50
C VAL A 128 -2.52 3.17 19.93
N PRO A 129 -2.84 4.41 20.35
CA PRO A 129 -3.38 4.67 21.67
C PRO A 129 -4.81 4.09 21.79
N LEU A 130 -5.08 3.34 22.86
CA LEU A 130 -6.43 2.86 23.16
C LEU A 130 -7.31 4.02 23.69
N ARG A 131 -6.68 5.02 24.30
CA ARG A 131 -7.25 6.29 24.73
C ARG A 131 -6.37 7.43 24.24
N LEU A 132 -6.96 8.45 23.64
CA LEU A 132 -6.26 9.68 23.25
C LEU A 132 -5.72 10.39 24.49
N GLN A 133 -4.48 10.86 24.43
CA GLN A 133 -3.79 11.59 25.51
C GLN A 133 -4.22 13.07 25.52
N LEU A 134 -5.50 13.32 25.65
CA LEU A 134 -6.11 14.64 25.66
C LEU A 134 -6.97 14.81 26.91
N GLU A 135 -6.90 15.97 27.55
CA GLU A 135 -7.75 16.29 28.70
C GLU A 135 -9.23 16.36 28.33
N ASN A 136 -9.54 16.99 27.20
CA ASN A 136 -10.88 17.18 26.68
C ASN A 136 -10.96 16.66 25.24
N PRO A 137 -11.07 15.33 25.05
CA PRO A 137 -11.14 14.76 23.71
C PRO A 137 -12.43 15.17 23.01
N PRO A 138 -12.41 15.46 21.70
CA PRO A 138 -13.61 15.66 20.90
C PRO A 138 -14.57 14.49 21.02
N ALA A 139 -15.87 14.76 20.83
CA ALA A 139 -16.89 13.70 20.86
C ALA A 139 -16.59 12.56 19.88
N TRP A 140 -15.98 12.90 18.76
CA TRP A 140 -15.57 11.97 17.71
C TRP A 140 -14.25 12.41 17.07
N VAL A 141 -13.39 11.44 16.76
CA VAL A 141 -12.13 11.63 16.02
C VAL A 141 -11.93 10.45 15.08
N GLU A 142 -11.59 10.69 13.82
CA GLU A 142 -11.07 9.65 12.93
C GLU A 142 -9.61 9.95 12.59
N VAL A 143 -8.75 8.97 12.85
CA VAL A 143 -7.32 9.04 12.53
C VAL A 143 -7.04 8.03 11.44
N ARG A 144 -6.33 8.48 10.39
CA ARG A 144 -5.83 7.59 9.35
C ARG A 144 -4.33 7.49 9.42
N GLY A 145 -3.83 6.32 9.14
CA GLY A 145 -2.41 6.05 9.17
C GLY A 145 -2.07 4.77 8.42
N GLU A 146 -0.78 4.45 8.41
CA GLU A 146 -0.26 3.27 7.77
C GLU A 146 0.25 2.29 8.81
N ALA A 147 -0.31 1.08 8.82
CA ALA A 147 0.25 -0.04 9.56
C ALA A 147 1.37 -0.69 8.75
N LEU A 148 2.47 -1.03 9.41
CA LEU A 148 3.66 -1.58 8.79
C LEU A 148 4.31 -2.65 9.66
N ILE A 149 5.23 -3.40 9.08
CA ILE A 149 6.17 -4.26 9.79
C ILE A 149 7.56 -3.67 9.61
N PRO A 150 8.29 -3.35 10.70
CA PRO A 150 9.71 -2.96 10.63
C PRO A 150 10.58 -4.05 10.01
N ASP A 151 11.69 -3.67 9.38
CA ASP A 151 12.54 -4.58 8.60
C ASP A 151 13.17 -5.70 9.47
N ASP A 152 13.59 -5.39 10.69
CA ASP A 152 14.10 -6.36 11.65
C ASP A 152 13.03 -7.38 12.07
N THR A 153 11.83 -6.90 12.32
CA THR A 153 10.66 -7.73 12.64
C THR A 153 10.27 -8.61 11.46
N PHE A 154 10.28 -8.08 10.25
CA PHE A 154 10.04 -8.84 9.02
C PHE A 154 11.06 -9.97 8.83
N ALA A 155 12.35 -9.67 9.04
CA ALA A 155 13.41 -10.66 8.97
C ALA A 155 13.21 -11.78 10.01
N ALA A 156 12.85 -11.43 11.25
CA ALA A 156 12.57 -12.40 12.31
C ALA A 156 11.37 -13.30 11.97
N ILE A 157 10.26 -12.73 11.48
CA ILE A 157 9.09 -13.50 11.06
C ILE A 157 9.46 -14.51 9.95
N ASN A 158 10.23 -14.09 8.95
CA ASN A 158 10.64 -14.96 7.86
C ASN A 158 11.63 -16.05 8.32
N ALA A 159 12.51 -15.75 9.28
CA ALA A 159 13.39 -16.75 9.88
C ALA A 159 12.59 -17.84 10.64
N GLU A 160 11.56 -17.46 11.41
CA GLU A 160 10.66 -18.43 12.06
C GLU A 160 9.90 -19.29 11.06
N ARG A 161 9.38 -18.68 9.98
CA ARG A 161 8.66 -19.41 8.92
C ARG A 161 9.58 -20.41 8.22
N ALA A 162 10.81 -19.99 7.89
CA ALA A 162 11.83 -20.88 7.33
C ALA A 162 12.12 -22.09 8.23
N ALA A 163 12.27 -21.86 9.54
CA ALA A 163 12.50 -22.93 10.52
C ALA A 163 11.33 -23.93 10.62
N ARG A 164 10.11 -23.49 10.29
CA ARG A 164 8.89 -24.33 10.25
C ARG A 164 8.63 -24.94 8.87
N GLY A 165 9.47 -24.66 7.85
CA GLY A 165 9.26 -25.10 6.46
C GLY A 165 8.06 -24.41 5.79
N GLU A 166 7.62 -23.27 6.26
CA GLU A 166 6.53 -22.48 5.70
C GLU A 166 7.03 -21.56 4.58
N ALA A 167 6.14 -21.22 3.63
CA ALA A 167 6.46 -20.25 2.60
C ALA A 167 6.75 -18.87 3.21
N LEU A 168 7.85 -18.22 2.79
CA LEU A 168 8.23 -16.90 3.27
C LEU A 168 7.28 -15.83 2.75
N PHE A 169 7.12 -14.75 3.52
CA PHE A 169 6.48 -13.55 3.01
C PHE A 169 7.38 -12.87 1.98
N ALA A 170 6.78 -12.41 0.90
CA ALA A 170 7.51 -11.78 -0.21
C ALA A 170 8.09 -10.40 0.14
N ASN A 171 7.36 -9.60 0.93
CA ASN A 171 7.76 -8.27 1.37
C ASN A 171 7.03 -7.86 2.66
N PRO A 172 7.49 -6.80 3.37
CA PRO A 172 6.88 -6.31 4.61
C PRO A 172 5.40 -5.92 4.46
N ARG A 173 5.01 -5.29 3.33
CA ARG A 173 3.62 -4.89 3.06
C ARG A 173 2.67 -6.09 3.01
N ASN A 174 3.02 -7.15 2.27
CA ASN A 174 2.21 -8.37 2.21
C ASN A 174 2.16 -9.09 3.54
N ALA A 175 3.27 -9.11 4.29
CA ALA A 175 3.31 -9.66 5.64
C ALA A 175 2.41 -8.88 6.59
N CYS A 176 2.39 -7.55 6.52
CA CYS A 176 1.51 -6.67 7.29
C CYS A 176 0.04 -6.95 6.95
N ALA A 177 -0.33 -6.97 5.66
CA ALA A 177 -1.69 -7.25 5.21
C ALA A 177 -2.19 -8.61 5.72
N GLY A 178 -1.37 -9.67 5.57
CA GLY A 178 -1.68 -11.00 6.06
C GLY A 178 -1.75 -11.10 7.59
N THR A 179 -1.01 -10.25 8.31
CA THR A 179 -1.04 -10.16 9.76
C THR A 179 -2.32 -9.48 10.26
N LEU A 180 -2.69 -8.35 9.67
CA LEU A 180 -3.91 -7.60 10.03
C LEU A 180 -5.19 -8.44 9.86
N ARG A 181 -5.15 -9.46 9.00
CA ARG A 181 -6.28 -10.39 8.74
C ARG A 181 -6.17 -11.73 9.47
N GLN A 182 -5.32 -11.84 10.51
CA GLN A 182 -5.31 -13.00 11.40
C GLN A 182 -6.54 -12.99 12.30
N LEU A 183 -7.18 -14.13 12.45
CA LEU A 183 -8.36 -14.28 13.30
C LEU A 183 -8.02 -14.23 14.80
N ASP A 184 -6.82 -14.62 15.16
CA ASP A 184 -6.32 -14.59 16.56
C ASP A 184 -5.46 -13.32 16.79
N PRO A 185 -5.90 -12.36 17.60
CA PRO A 185 -5.12 -11.17 17.96
C PRO A 185 -3.77 -11.46 18.59
N LYS A 186 -3.60 -12.63 19.25
CA LYS A 186 -2.30 -13.03 19.84
C LYS A 186 -1.24 -13.24 18.78
N VAL A 187 -1.62 -13.76 17.60
CA VAL A 187 -0.71 -13.90 16.46
C VAL A 187 -0.31 -12.53 15.93
N VAL A 188 -1.25 -11.57 15.92
CA VAL A 188 -0.98 -10.18 15.49
C VAL A 188 0.00 -9.52 16.48
N ALA A 189 -0.26 -9.64 17.78
CA ALA A 189 0.60 -9.09 18.83
C ALA A 189 2.05 -9.62 18.74
N ALA A 190 2.23 -10.92 18.49
CA ALA A 190 3.55 -11.54 18.34
C ALA A 190 4.34 -10.98 17.15
N ARG A 191 3.66 -10.47 16.12
CA ARG A 191 4.28 -9.91 14.91
C ARG A 191 4.62 -8.42 15.02
N ARG A 192 4.37 -7.77 16.14
CA ARG A 192 4.82 -6.42 16.50
C ARG A 192 4.66 -5.39 15.38
N LEU A 193 3.45 -5.26 14.84
CA LEU A 193 3.14 -4.21 13.87
C LEU A 193 3.41 -2.82 14.47
N ASP A 194 3.78 -1.87 13.61
CA ASP A 194 3.88 -0.46 13.95
C ASP A 194 2.85 0.36 13.16
N PHE A 195 2.59 1.60 13.56
CA PHE A 195 1.61 2.46 12.92
C PHE A 195 2.07 3.92 12.95
N PHE A 196 2.00 4.59 11.78
CA PHE A 196 2.20 6.01 11.65
C PHE A 196 0.90 6.71 11.25
N ALA A 197 0.44 7.63 12.08
CA ALA A 197 -0.71 8.48 11.76
C ALA A 197 -0.31 9.60 10.79
N TYR A 198 -1.18 9.92 9.80
CA TYR A 198 -0.91 10.95 8.80
C TYR A 198 -2.12 11.82 8.41
N THR A 199 -3.33 11.48 8.85
CA THR A 199 -4.53 12.30 8.61
C THR A 199 -5.41 12.31 9.85
N LEU A 200 -5.96 13.48 10.13
CA LEU A 200 -6.87 13.74 11.24
C LEU A 200 -8.20 14.27 10.70
N HIS A 201 -9.30 13.71 11.15
CA HIS A 201 -10.64 14.24 10.95
C HIS A 201 -11.30 14.49 12.29
N LEU A 202 -11.85 15.68 12.43
CA LEU A 202 -12.56 16.18 13.61
C LEU A 202 -13.95 16.66 13.23
N PRO A 203 -14.90 16.77 14.19
CA PRO A 203 -16.13 17.54 13.99
C PRO A 203 -15.79 18.97 13.54
N GLN A 204 -16.61 19.53 12.63
CA GLN A 204 -16.37 20.88 12.07
C GLN A 204 -16.37 21.99 13.13
N ASP A 205 -17.08 21.79 14.22
CA ASP A 205 -17.23 22.72 15.33
C ASP A 205 -16.24 22.47 16.48
N THR A 206 -15.18 21.68 16.24
CA THR A 206 -14.17 21.40 17.27
C THR A 206 -13.43 22.68 17.65
N PRO A 207 -13.55 23.16 18.88
CA PRO A 207 -12.85 24.37 19.33
C PRO A 207 -11.34 24.18 19.21
N GLN A 208 -10.63 25.19 18.66
CA GLN A 208 -9.17 25.17 18.50
C GLN A 208 -8.64 23.97 17.69
N GLY A 209 -9.43 23.43 16.76
CA GLY A 209 -8.96 22.43 15.81
C GLY A 209 -7.80 22.98 14.95
N PRO A 210 -6.93 22.08 14.39
CA PRO A 210 -5.83 22.49 13.53
C PRO A 210 -6.35 23.20 12.28
N SER A 211 -5.64 24.23 11.84
CA SER A 211 -5.92 24.98 10.60
C SER A 211 -5.00 24.57 9.45
N SER A 212 -4.02 23.70 9.72
CA SER A 212 -3.06 23.22 8.72
C SER A 212 -2.76 21.73 8.89
N GLN A 213 -2.27 21.12 7.81
CA GLN A 213 -1.78 19.73 7.82
C GLN A 213 -0.66 19.54 8.86
N TRP A 214 0.26 20.51 8.95
CA TRP A 214 1.33 20.47 9.94
C TRP A 214 0.82 20.48 11.38
N GLN A 215 -0.13 21.35 11.68
CA GLN A 215 -0.80 21.35 12.99
C GLN A 215 -1.58 20.06 13.24
N SER A 216 -2.16 19.44 12.20
CA SER A 216 -2.82 18.13 12.33
C SER A 216 -1.84 17.06 12.77
N LEU A 217 -0.61 17.04 12.21
CA LEU A 217 0.43 16.11 12.63
C LEU A 217 0.86 16.36 14.08
N GLN A 218 1.02 17.62 14.47
CA GLN A 218 1.34 17.99 15.86
C GLN A 218 0.22 17.59 16.84
N TRP A 219 -1.03 17.78 16.45
CA TRP A 219 -2.19 17.35 17.24
C TRP A 219 -2.19 15.82 17.42
N LEU A 220 -1.92 15.06 16.36
CA LEU A 220 -1.80 13.60 16.43
C LEU A 220 -0.70 13.16 17.39
N GLN A 221 0.46 13.83 17.39
CA GLN A 221 1.53 13.55 18.34
C GLN A 221 1.09 13.85 19.79
N ALA A 222 0.43 14.99 20.03
CA ALA A 222 -0.10 15.34 21.34
C ALA A 222 -1.18 14.37 21.83
N ALA A 223 -1.96 13.79 20.90
CA ALA A 223 -2.96 12.77 21.19
C ALA A 223 -2.37 11.38 21.46
N GLY A 224 -1.04 11.22 21.37
CA GLY A 224 -0.32 9.97 21.65
C GLY A 224 -0.02 9.07 20.46
N PHE A 225 -0.26 9.54 19.23
CA PHE A 225 0.10 8.80 18.04
C PHE A 225 1.57 8.99 17.67
N LYS A 226 2.14 7.95 17.05
CA LYS A 226 3.39 8.04 16.34
C LYS A 226 3.13 8.67 14.97
N VAL A 227 3.83 9.76 14.67
CA VAL A 227 3.83 10.45 13.38
C VAL A 227 5.21 10.26 12.75
N ASN A 228 5.30 10.21 11.43
CA ASN A 228 6.59 10.05 10.77
C ASN A 228 7.53 11.23 11.12
N PRO A 229 8.70 10.97 11.75
CA PRO A 229 9.60 12.02 12.21
C PRO A 229 10.29 12.76 11.07
N ASN A 230 10.22 12.23 9.85
CA ASN A 230 10.84 12.80 8.65
C ASN A 230 9.86 13.67 7.84
N ALA A 231 8.70 14.01 8.42
CA ALA A 231 7.80 14.99 7.81
C ALA A 231 8.42 16.39 7.86
N GLU A 232 8.27 17.16 6.80
CA GLU A 232 8.82 18.52 6.69
C GLU A 232 7.79 19.51 6.14
N LEU A 233 7.89 20.77 6.62
CA LEU A 233 7.14 21.89 6.07
C LEU A 233 7.93 22.49 4.89
N LEU A 234 7.33 22.49 3.71
CA LEU A 234 7.96 22.85 2.45
C LEU A 234 7.34 24.14 1.90
N PRO A 235 8.09 25.25 1.83
CA PRO A 235 7.53 26.57 1.51
C PRO A 235 7.12 26.73 0.03
N ASN A 236 7.58 25.87 -0.87
CA ASN A 236 7.34 26.00 -2.30
C ASN A 236 7.66 24.69 -3.06
N LEU A 237 7.39 24.67 -4.37
CA LEU A 237 7.62 23.53 -5.23
C LEU A 237 9.09 23.11 -5.31
N ALA A 238 10.03 24.04 -5.28
CA ALA A 238 11.47 23.71 -5.31
C ALA A 238 11.90 22.94 -4.05
N ALA A 239 11.36 23.31 -2.88
CA ALA A 239 11.58 22.59 -1.63
C ALA A 239 10.99 21.16 -1.70
N VAL A 240 9.84 20.98 -2.36
CA VAL A 240 9.26 19.64 -2.61
C VAL A 240 10.19 18.78 -3.46
N GLN A 241 10.74 19.33 -4.55
CA GLN A 241 11.69 18.61 -5.40
C GLN A 241 12.97 18.24 -4.65
N ALA A 242 13.49 19.14 -3.82
CA ALA A 242 14.67 18.88 -2.99
C ALA A 242 14.40 17.78 -1.95
N PHE A 243 13.27 17.82 -1.26
CA PHE A 243 12.83 16.80 -0.32
C PHE A 243 12.71 15.42 -0.98
N PHE A 244 12.05 15.34 -2.13
CA PHE A 244 11.92 14.10 -2.89
C PHE A 244 13.28 13.52 -3.28
N SER A 245 14.20 14.37 -3.80
CA SER A 245 15.54 13.95 -4.22
C SER A 245 16.39 13.46 -3.04
N ALA A 246 16.30 14.13 -1.88
CA ALA A 246 17.02 13.73 -0.68
C ALA A 246 16.59 12.35 -0.19
N TRP A 247 15.29 12.07 -0.24
CA TRP A 247 14.74 10.79 0.24
C TRP A 247 14.87 9.64 -0.75
N ASP A 248 15.14 9.89 -2.01
CA ASP A 248 15.44 8.80 -2.96
C ASP A 248 16.65 7.95 -2.52
N THR A 249 17.62 8.58 -1.90
CA THR A 249 18.79 7.89 -1.30
C THR A 249 18.59 7.65 0.20
N GLY A 250 18.10 8.64 0.95
CA GLY A 250 17.98 8.62 2.42
C GLY A 250 17.08 7.48 2.92
N ARG A 251 16.07 7.09 2.15
CA ARG A 251 15.13 6.01 2.52
C ARG A 251 15.78 4.66 2.79
N ARG A 252 16.98 4.40 2.22
CA ARG A 252 17.68 3.12 2.39
C ARG A 252 18.20 2.91 3.81
N ALA A 253 18.30 3.96 4.61
CA ALA A 253 18.70 3.91 6.01
C ALA A 253 17.52 3.80 6.99
N LEU A 254 16.30 3.81 6.49
CA LEU A 254 15.10 3.68 7.32
C LEU A 254 14.90 2.23 7.75
N PRO A 255 14.37 2.00 8.97
CA PRO A 255 14.05 0.66 9.45
C PRO A 255 12.70 0.14 8.92
N TYR A 256 12.18 0.72 7.84
CA TYR A 256 10.92 0.35 7.19
C TYR A 256 10.89 0.77 5.72
N ALA A 257 10.11 0.06 4.92
CA ALA A 257 9.99 0.31 3.49
C ALA A 257 9.17 1.58 3.17
N THR A 258 9.61 2.32 2.14
CA THR A 258 8.91 3.47 1.56
C THR A 258 8.95 3.39 0.04
N ASP A 259 7.86 3.78 -0.63
CA ASP A 259 7.73 3.74 -2.09
C ASP A 259 7.72 5.14 -2.75
N GLY A 260 7.91 6.19 -1.95
CA GLY A 260 7.89 7.57 -2.41
C GLY A 260 7.77 8.57 -1.28
N VAL A 261 7.27 9.75 -1.62
CA VAL A 261 6.84 10.76 -0.67
C VAL A 261 5.40 11.18 -0.98
N VAL A 262 4.67 11.61 0.03
CA VAL A 262 3.35 12.23 -0.12
C VAL A 262 3.50 13.72 0.13
N VAL A 263 3.01 14.53 -0.79
CA VAL A 263 2.99 16.00 -0.67
C VAL A 263 1.55 16.44 -0.51
N LYS A 264 1.28 17.23 0.52
CA LYS A 264 -0.05 17.74 0.86
C LYS A 264 0.00 19.25 0.98
N LEU A 265 -1.00 19.95 0.47
CA LEU A 265 -1.17 21.37 0.71
C LEU A 265 -1.32 21.62 2.22
N ASN A 266 -0.61 22.61 2.77
CA ASN A 266 -0.59 22.79 4.23
C ASN A 266 -1.86 23.45 4.80
N ASP A 267 -2.41 24.49 4.17
CA ASP A 267 -3.63 25.17 4.64
C ASP A 267 -4.88 24.30 4.39
N LEU A 268 -5.59 23.89 5.47
CA LEU A 268 -6.78 23.05 5.37
C LEU A 268 -7.94 23.72 4.64
N ARG A 269 -8.08 25.05 4.72
CA ARG A 269 -9.12 25.77 3.97
C ARG A 269 -8.86 25.72 2.48
N LEU A 270 -7.59 25.75 2.07
CA LEU A 270 -7.21 25.58 0.66
C LEU A 270 -7.36 24.11 0.21
N GLN A 271 -7.18 23.14 1.12
CA GLN A 271 -7.50 21.73 0.81
C GLN A 271 -9.00 21.56 0.53
N ASP A 272 -9.85 22.15 1.37
CA ASP A 272 -11.32 22.13 1.18
C ASP A 272 -11.72 22.82 -0.13
N ALA A 273 -11.13 23.98 -0.44
CA ALA A 273 -11.37 24.71 -1.69
C ALA A 273 -10.92 23.94 -2.93
N ALA A 274 -9.79 23.23 -2.87
CA ALA A 274 -9.30 22.39 -3.95
C ALA A 274 -10.19 21.16 -4.17
N GLY A 275 -10.73 20.60 -3.10
CA GLY A 275 -11.65 19.48 -3.09
C GLY A 275 -11.04 18.18 -3.64
N PHE A 276 -11.92 17.33 -4.20
CA PHE A 276 -11.60 15.97 -4.59
C PHE A 276 -11.98 15.70 -6.05
N THR A 277 -11.36 14.72 -6.64
CA THR A 277 -11.85 14.01 -7.82
C THR A 277 -12.65 12.78 -7.35
N GLN A 278 -13.18 11.99 -8.28
CA GLN A 278 -13.83 10.72 -7.92
C GLN A 278 -12.86 9.71 -7.26
N LYS A 279 -11.56 9.88 -7.42
CA LYS A 279 -10.56 8.87 -7.00
C LYS A 279 -9.54 9.40 -6.00
N ALA A 280 -9.26 10.70 -5.99
CA ALA A 280 -8.15 11.28 -5.23
C ALA A 280 -8.43 12.73 -4.79
N PRO A 281 -7.83 13.20 -3.67
CA PRO A 281 -7.80 14.61 -3.32
C PRO A 281 -6.96 15.38 -4.34
N ARG A 282 -7.41 16.59 -4.73
CA ARG A 282 -6.63 17.45 -5.64
C ARG A 282 -5.45 18.12 -4.95
N TRP A 283 -5.51 18.24 -3.63
CA TRP A 283 -4.54 18.93 -2.78
C TRP A 283 -3.39 18.04 -2.29
N ALA A 284 -3.38 16.77 -2.67
CA ALA A 284 -2.31 15.84 -2.31
C ALA A 284 -1.88 15.01 -3.51
N ILE A 285 -0.60 14.64 -3.54
CA ILE A 285 -0.02 13.78 -4.56
C ILE A 285 1.04 12.86 -3.96
N ALA A 286 1.16 11.65 -4.50
CA ALA A 286 2.24 10.73 -4.19
C ALA A 286 3.31 10.81 -5.28
N LEU A 287 4.52 11.27 -4.92
CA LEU A 287 5.69 11.18 -5.79
C LEU A 287 6.36 9.85 -5.52
N LYS A 288 6.36 9.00 -6.53
CA LYS A 288 6.97 7.68 -6.44
C LYS A 288 8.38 7.68 -7.00
N TYR A 289 9.28 6.97 -6.31
CA TYR A 289 10.62 6.74 -6.83
C TYR A 289 10.55 5.92 -8.11
N ALA A 290 11.58 6.05 -8.94
CA ALA A 290 11.71 5.21 -10.13
C ALA A 290 11.66 3.74 -9.71
N ALA A 291 10.85 2.96 -10.43
CA ALA A 291 10.80 1.53 -10.18
C ALA A 291 12.18 0.91 -10.41
N GLU A 292 12.58 0.03 -9.49
CA GLU A 292 13.82 -0.73 -9.62
C GLU A 292 13.78 -1.55 -10.90
N GLU A 293 14.86 -1.47 -11.68
CA GLU A 293 15.06 -2.25 -12.90
C GLU A 293 16.18 -3.27 -12.70
N ALA A 294 15.99 -4.47 -13.21
CA ALA A 294 17.03 -5.50 -13.17
C ALA A 294 17.14 -6.24 -14.51
N PRO A 295 18.35 -6.52 -14.99
CA PRO A 295 18.55 -7.36 -16.17
C PRO A 295 18.39 -8.82 -15.83
N SER A 296 17.84 -9.61 -16.77
CA SER A 296 17.73 -11.06 -16.66
C SER A 296 17.71 -11.71 -18.04
N THR A 297 18.06 -12.99 -18.12
CA THR A 297 18.06 -13.78 -19.36
C THR A 297 16.66 -14.35 -19.63
N LEU A 298 16.10 -14.04 -20.79
CA LEU A 298 14.83 -14.58 -21.25
C LEU A 298 14.96 -16.07 -21.58
N LEU A 299 14.22 -16.91 -20.86
CA LEU A 299 14.22 -18.37 -21.05
C LEU A 299 13.22 -18.81 -22.11
N ARG A 300 11.98 -18.28 -22.04
CA ARG A 300 10.92 -18.61 -22.99
C ARG A 300 9.77 -17.61 -22.98
N LEU A 301 8.99 -17.63 -24.06
CA LEU A 301 7.69 -16.98 -24.14
C LEU A 301 6.60 -17.97 -23.74
N ALA A 302 5.83 -17.66 -22.69
CA ALA A 302 4.62 -18.38 -22.34
C ALA A 302 3.38 -17.56 -22.77
N CYS A 303 2.26 -18.24 -22.98
CA CYS A 303 1.00 -17.58 -23.31
C CYS A 303 -0.09 -18.03 -22.33
N GLN A 304 -0.79 -17.08 -21.73
CA GLN A 304 -1.90 -17.33 -20.81
C GLN A 304 -3.22 -16.96 -21.46
N VAL A 305 -4.23 -17.82 -21.30
CA VAL A 305 -5.58 -17.58 -21.82
C VAL A 305 -6.48 -17.17 -20.67
N GLY A 306 -6.98 -15.93 -20.71
CA GLY A 306 -7.89 -15.38 -19.70
C GLY A 306 -9.34 -15.85 -19.86
N ARG A 307 -10.20 -15.55 -18.88
CA ARG A 307 -11.64 -15.92 -18.88
C ARG A 307 -12.43 -15.35 -20.07
N THR A 308 -11.97 -14.28 -20.67
CA THR A 308 -12.58 -13.64 -21.85
C THR A 308 -11.95 -14.12 -23.16
N GLY A 309 -11.10 -15.17 -23.12
CA GLY A 309 -10.39 -15.68 -24.25
C GLY A 309 -9.13 -14.91 -24.63
N VAL A 310 -8.84 -13.76 -24.02
CA VAL A 310 -7.64 -12.96 -24.31
C VAL A 310 -6.39 -13.79 -24.04
N VAL A 311 -5.48 -13.83 -25.02
CA VAL A 311 -4.18 -14.49 -24.94
C VAL A 311 -3.12 -13.45 -24.60
N THR A 312 -2.58 -13.54 -23.40
CA THR A 312 -1.55 -12.61 -22.89
C THR A 312 -0.18 -13.28 -22.95
N PRO A 313 0.79 -12.70 -23.70
CA PRO A 313 2.16 -13.18 -23.68
C PRO A 313 2.84 -12.82 -22.36
N VAL A 314 3.64 -13.76 -21.84
CA VAL A 314 4.38 -13.65 -20.58
C VAL A 314 5.82 -14.08 -20.83
N ALA A 315 6.78 -13.21 -20.52
CA ALA A 315 8.18 -13.57 -20.52
C ALA A 315 8.50 -14.41 -19.28
N GLU A 316 9.10 -15.57 -19.44
CA GLU A 316 9.72 -16.36 -18.37
C GLU A 316 11.23 -16.23 -18.49
N PHE A 317 11.91 -15.85 -17.40
CA PHE A 317 13.31 -15.49 -17.37
C PHE A 317 13.99 -16.01 -16.10
N GLU A 318 15.31 -15.97 -16.06
CA GLU A 318 16.04 -16.36 -14.86
C GLU A 318 15.59 -15.51 -13.65
N PRO A 319 15.37 -16.14 -12.47
CA PRO A 319 14.91 -15.41 -11.31
C PRO A 319 15.86 -14.28 -10.93
N VAL A 320 15.33 -13.07 -10.75
CA VAL A 320 16.09 -11.89 -10.37
C VAL A 320 15.42 -11.21 -9.17
N PRO A 321 16.21 -10.73 -8.17
CA PRO A 321 15.68 -9.94 -7.08
C PRO A 321 15.20 -8.57 -7.63
N LEU A 322 13.98 -8.17 -7.26
CA LEU A 322 13.37 -6.94 -7.73
C LEU A 322 12.36 -6.43 -6.70
N ALA A 323 12.59 -5.26 -6.15
CA ALA A 323 11.77 -4.65 -5.10
C ALA A 323 11.42 -5.66 -3.97
N GLY A 324 12.47 -6.24 -3.37
CA GLY A 324 12.36 -7.14 -2.22
C GLY A 324 11.76 -8.54 -2.49
N THR A 325 11.49 -8.90 -3.75
CA THR A 325 11.00 -10.23 -4.10
C THR A 325 11.79 -10.84 -5.26
N SER A 326 11.78 -12.17 -5.38
CA SER A 326 12.33 -12.86 -6.56
C SER A 326 11.27 -12.93 -7.65
N VAL A 327 11.59 -12.41 -8.83
CA VAL A 327 10.70 -12.37 -10.00
C VAL A 327 11.31 -13.18 -11.13
N SER A 328 10.51 -14.04 -11.77
CA SER A 328 10.90 -14.89 -12.89
C SER A 328 9.90 -14.85 -14.05
N ARG A 329 8.84 -14.04 -13.93
CA ARG A 329 7.81 -13.90 -14.97
C ARG A 329 7.36 -12.45 -15.05
N ALA A 330 7.21 -11.91 -16.26
CA ALA A 330 6.74 -10.56 -16.52
C ALA A 330 5.74 -10.53 -17.68
N THR A 331 4.75 -9.66 -17.58
CA THR A 331 3.79 -9.47 -18.67
C THR A 331 4.43 -8.77 -19.86
N LEU A 332 4.01 -9.18 -21.05
CA LEU A 332 4.29 -8.51 -22.31
C LEU A 332 3.03 -7.83 -22.85
N HIS A 333 1.99 -7.73 -22.02
CA HIS A 333 0.70 -7.10 -22.28
C HIS A 333 -0.07 -7.70 -23.47
N ASN A 334 0.42 -7.56 -24.70
CA ASN A 334 -0.24 -7.98 -25.94
C ASN A 334 0.77 -8.25 -27.06
N ALA A 335 0.25 -8.62 -28.24
CA ALA A 335 1.05 -8.87 -29.43
C ALA A 335 1.84 -7.66 -29.93
N ASP A 336 1.26 -6.45 -29.81
CA ASP A 336 1.90 -5.23 -30.28
C ASP A 336 3.12 -4.90 -29.44
N ARG A 337 3.01 -5.03 -28.11
CA ARG A 337 4.13 -4.82 -27.21
C ARG A 337 5.22 -5.89 -27.41
N LEU A 338 4.84 -7.14 -27.66
CA LEU A 338 5.80 -8.21 -28.00
C LEU A 338 6.57 -7.87 -29.27
N ALA A 339 5.86 -7.40 -30.31
CA ALA A 339 6.48 -6.98 -31.57
C ALA A 339 7.39 -5.75 -31.42
N GLU A 340 6.94 -4.75 -30.64
CA GLU A 340 7.72 -3.52 -30.34
C GLU A 340 9.05 -3.84 -29.65
N LEU A 341 9.03 -4.76 -28.69
CA LEU A 341 10.23 -5.20 -27.97
C LEU A 341 11.18 -6.02 -28.83
N ASP A 342 10.72 -6.57 -29.96
CA ASP A 342 11.49 -7.45 -30.86
C ASP A 342 12.24 -8.54 -30.09
N LEU A 343 11.52 -9.27 -29.23
CA LEU A 343 12.07 -10.29 -28.35
C LEU A 343 12.58 -11.50 -29.12
N HIS A 344 13.77 -11.99 -28.77
CA HIS A 344 14.37 -13.21 -29.29
C HIS A 344 14.71 -14.17 -28.15
N ALA A 345 14.78 -15.43 -28.45
CA ALA A 345 15.14 -16.47 -27.48
C ALA A 345 16.55 -16.23 -26.91
N GLY A 346 16.69 -16.23 -25.59
CA GLY A 346 17.95 -15.97 -24.90
C GLY A 346 18.35 -14.49 -24.79
N ASP A 347 17.50 -13.55 -25.20
CA ASP A 347 17.75 -12.13 -25.02
C ASP A 347 17.99 -11.77 -23.54
N THR A 348 18.88 -10.81 -23.30
CA THR A 348 18.93 -10.11 -22.02
C THR A 348 17.85 -9.05 -22.01
N ILE A 349 16.87 -9.21 -21.14
CA ILE A 349 15.74 -8.30 -20.95
C ILE A 349 15.93 -7.49 -19.66
N VAL A 350 15.44 -6.26 -19.64
CA VAL A 350 15.33 -5.44 -18.43
C VAL A 350 13.90 -5.49 -17.93
N VAL A 351 13.73 -5.91 -16.69
CA VAL A 351 12.43 -6.07 -16.05
C VAL A 351 12.28 -5.07 -14.90
N ARG A 352 11.04 -4.62 -14.66
CA ARG A 352 10.66 -3.82 -13.50
C ARG A 352 9.29 -4.25 -12.98
N LYS A 353 8.91 -3.79 -11.80
CA LYS A 353 7.53 -3.92 -11.31
C LYS A 353 6.76 -2.63 -11.59
N ALA A 354 5.79 -2.67 -12.50
CA ALA A 354 4.88 -1.56 -12.71
C ALA A 354 4.00 -1.37 -11.46
N GLY A 355 4.00 -0.15 -10.90
CA GLY A 355 3.28 0.16 -9.67
C GLY A 355 3.69 -0.73 -8.48
N GLU A 356 4.93 -1.26 -8.50
CA GLU A 356 5.54 -2.14 -7.48
C GLU A 356 4.88 -3.53 -7.34
N ILE A 357 3.92 -3.86 -8.19
CA ILE A 357 3.14 -5.10 -8.08
C ILE A 357 3.35 -6.00 -9.30
N ILE A 358 3.15 -5.48 -10.51
CA ILE A 358 3.10 -6.28 -11.74
C ILE A 358 4.44 -6.23 -12.47
N PRO A 359 5.17 -7.36 -12.57
CA PRO A 359 6.40 -7.39 -13.37
C PRO A 359 6.10 -7.19 -14.86
N GLU A 360 6.87 -6.31 -15.51
CA GLU A 360 6.81 -6.07 -16.96
C GLU A 360 8.20 -6.01 -17.56
N VAL A 361 8.31 -6.33 -18.84
CA VAL A 361 9.54 -6.15 -19.61
C VAL A 361 9.59 -4.72 -20.15
N VAL A 362 10.61 -3.97 -19.72
CA VAL A 362 10.81 -2.56 -20.12
C VAL A 362 11.44 -2.47 -21.51
N ARG A 363 12.55 -3.17 -21.70
CA ARG A 363 13.37 -3.16 -22.93
C ARG A 363 14.21 -4.42 -23.06
N VAL A 364 14.75 -4.62 -24.25
CA VAL A 364 15.75 -5.62 -24.58
C VAL A 364 17.11 -4.95 -24.70
N LEU A 365 18.16 -5.58 -24.20
CA LEU A 365 19.55 -5.20 -24.44
C LEU A 365 20.01 -5.92 -25.71
N SER A 366 19.65 -5.38 -26.87
CA SER A 366 19.88 -6.01 -28.18
C SER A 366 21.35 -6.22 -28.49
N GLU A 367 22.24 -5.42 -27.87
CA GLU A 367 23.71 -5.55 -27.94
C GLU A 367 24.23 -6.83 -27.27
N LEU A 368 23.46 -7.45 -26.38
CA LEU A 368 23.78 -8.71 -25.70
C LEU A 368 23.05 -9.92 -26.31
N ARG A 369 22.35 -9.74 -27.43
CA ARG A 369 21.56 -10.82 -28.07
C ARG A 369 22.48 -11.94 -28.58
N PRO A 370 22.17 -13.21 -28.27
CA PRO A 370 22.93 -14.34 -28.79
C PRO A 370 22.88 -14.42 -30.33
N ALA A 371 24.00 -14.77 -30.94
CA ALA A 371 24.04 -14.95 -32.39
C ALA A 371 23.10 -16.06 -32.82
N GLY A 372 22.27 -15.78 -33.83
CA GLY A 372 21.28 -16.76 -34.36
C GLY A 372 20.04 -16.93 -33.49
N ALA A 373 19.80 -16.05 -32.49
CA ALA A 373 18.60 -16.09 -31.68
C ALA A 373 17.33 -15.97 -32.53
N MET A 374 16.36 -16.85 -32.28
CA MET A 374 15.07 -16.84 -33.02
C MET A 374 14.12 -15.80 -32.42
N ARG A 375 13.46 -15.04 -33.28
CA ARG A 375 12.41 -14.10 -32.89
C ARG A 375 11.23 -14.85 -32.27
N LEU A 376 10.68 -14.29 -31.19
CA LEU A 376 9.52 -14.84 -30.50
C LEU A 376 8.24 -14.13 -30.94
N GLU A 377 7.24 -14.92 -31.29
CA GLU A 377 5.94 -14.45 -31.76
C GLU A 377 4.81 -15.13 -31.00
N LEU A 378 3.63 -14.51 -30.99
CA LEU A 378 2.43 -15.16 -30.47
C LEU A 378 2.06 -16.38 -31.34
N PRO A 379 1.61 -17.49 -30.72
CA PRO A 379 1.14 -18.63 -31.47
C PRO A 379 -0.11 -18.27 -32.29
N GLN A 380 -0.29 -18.91 -33.41
CA GLN A 380 -1.50 -18.76 -34.24
C GLN A 380 -2.70 -19.56 -33.69
N VAL A 381 -2.44 -20.52 -32.83
CA VAL A 381 -3.45 -21.37 -32.20
C VAL A 381 -3.44 -21.24 -30.70
N CYS A 382 -4.59 -21.43 -30.09
CA CYS A 382 -4.75 -21.36 -28.65
C CYS A 382 -3.90 -22.45 -27.95
N PRO A 383 -3.03 -22.10 -27.00
CA PRO A 383 -2.18 -23.07 -26.31
C PRO A 383 -2.96 -24.05 -25.42
N GLU A 384 -4.24 -23.78 -25.13
CA GLU A 384 -5.08 -24.59 -24.26
C GLU A 384 -6.02 -25.53 -25.00
N CYS A 385 -6.54 -25.12 -26.18
CA CYS A 385 -7.54 -25.91 -26.90
C CYS A 385 -7.23 -26.13 -28.40
N GLY A 386 -6.13 -25.58 -28.91
CA GLY A 386 -5.71 -25.71 -30.30
C GLY A 386 -6.56 -24.95 -31.36
N SER A 387 -7.60 -24.24 -30.95
CA SER A 387 -8.42 -23.45 -31.88
C SER A 387 -7.65 -22.25 -32.41
N GLN A 388 -7.95 -21.82 -33.65
CA GLN A 388 -7.35 -20.60 -34.23
C GLN A 388 -7.59 -19.41 -33.33
N LEU A 389 -6.56 -18.56 -33.14
CA LEU A 389 -6.68 -17.30 -32.47
C LEU A 389 -7.12 -16.22 -33.43
N VAL A 390 -7.98 -15.33 -32.96
CA VAL A 390 -8.54 -14.24 -33.76
C VAL A 390 -8.15 -12.89 -33.12
N ARG A 391 -7.77 -11.95 -33.98
CA ARG A 391 -7.60 -10.55 -33.61
C ARG A 391 -8.51 -9.71 -34.48
N GLU A 392 -9.44 -9.00 -33.86
CA GLU A 392 -10.33 -8.10 -34.56
C GLU A 392 -9.57 -6.85 -35.02
N GLN A 393 -10.02 -6.28 -36.14
CA GLN A 393 -9.40 -5.08 -36.70
C GLN A 393 -9.56 -3.90 -35.73
N GLY A 394 -8.43 -3.30 -35.34
CA GLY A 394 -8.41 -2.18 -34.37
C GLY A 394 -8.31 -2.60 -32.90
N GLU A 395 -8.39 -3.90 -32.58
CA GLU A 395 -8.16 -4.38 -31.22
C GLU A 395 -6.69 -4.76 -30.97
N ALA A 396 -6.16 -4.45 -29.78
CA ALA A 396 -4.84 -4.88 -29.34
C ALA A 396 -4.85 -6.34 -28.84
N ALA A 397 -6.02 -6.90 -28.52
CA ALA A 397 -6.19 -8.20 -27.92
C ALA A 397 -6.32 -9.30 -28.97
N THR A 398 -5.49 -10.36 -28.88
CA THR A 398 -5.67 -11.60 -29.61
C THR A 398 -6.45 -12.59 -28.72
N ARG A 399 -7.47 -13.26 -29.27
CA ARG A 399 -8.42 -14.05 -28.49
C ARG A 399 -8.60 -15.48 -29.01
N CYS A 400 -8.79 -16.40 -28.09
CA CYS A 400 -9.45 -17.68 -28.37
C CYS A 400 -10.97 -17.46 -28.33
N VAL A 401 -11.65 -17.78 -29.42
CA VAL A 401 -13.12 -17.60 -29.56
C VAL A 401 -13.89 -18.90 -29.29
N ASN A 402 -13.20 -19.97 -28.94
CA ASN A 402 -13.83 -21.25 -28.60
C ASN A 402 -14.45 -21.19 -27.19
N SER A 403 -15.77 -21.09 -27.10
CA SER A 403 -16.51 -21.05 -25.83
C SER A 403 -16.29 -22.28 -24.94
N SER A 404 -15.88 -23.41 -25.51
CA SER A 404 -15.55 -24.68 -24.82
C SER A 404 -14.07 -24.76 -24.42
N CYS A 405 -13.29 -23.68 -24.59
CA CYS A 405 -11.88 -23.68 -24.21
C CYS A 405 -11.72 -23.91 -22.69
N PRO A 406 -10.93 -24.91 -22.27
CA PRO A 406 -10.75 -25.23 -20.84
C PRO A 406 -10.27 -24.05 -19.99
N ALA A 407 -9.42 -23.16 -20.54
CA ALA A 407 -8.94 -21.98 -19.82
C ALA A 407 -10.06 -20.95 -19.60
N ILE A 408 -10.91 -20.73 -20.60
CA ILE A 408 -12.05 -19.80 -20.49
C ILE A 408 -13.03 -20.33 -19.43
N LEU A 409 -13.38 -21.61 -19.48
CA LEU A 409 -14.30 -22.24 -18.53
C LEU A 409 -13.74 -22.20 -17.09
N ARG A 410 -12.48 -22.58 -16.90
CA ARG A 410 -11.82 -22.48 -15.58
C ARG A 410 -11.79 -21.04 -15.06
N GLY A 411 -11.49 -20.08 -15.94
CA GLY A 411 -11.45 -18.67 -15.59
C GLY A 411 -12.83 -18.11 -15.21
N ALA A 412 -13.88 -18.49 -15.93
CA ALA A 412 -15.25 -18.10 -15.64
C ALA A 412 -15.73 -18.69 -14.30
N LEU A 413 -15.44 -19.96 -14.04
CA LEU A 413 -15.79 -20.65 -12.80
C LEU A 413 -15.10 -20.02 -11.59
N ARG A 414 -13.78 -19.78 -11.67
CA ARG A 414 -13.04 -19.09 -10.62
C ARG A 414 -13.62 -17.71 -10.31
N HIS A 415 -13.96 -16.95 -11.34
CA HIS A 415 -14.55 -15.62 -11.16
C HIS A 415 -15.94 -15.70 -10.51
N TRP A 416 -16.76 -16.69 -10.86
CA TRP A 416 -18.06 -16.91 -10.26
C TRP A 416 -17.93 -17.23 -8.75
N VAL A 417 -17.05 -18.16 -8.39
CA VAL A 417 -16.79 -18.54 -7.00
C VAL A 417 -16.21 -17.40 -6.17
N SER A 418 -15.42 -16.51 -6.79
CA SER A 418 -14.81 -15.37 -6.07
C SER A 418 -15.76 -14.20 -5.82
N LYS A 419 -16.98 -14.22 -6.40
CA LYS A 419 -18.00 -13.18 -6.24
C LYS A 419 -19.21 -13.62 -5.41
N GLY A 420 -19.34 -14.89 -5.12
CA GLY A 420 -20.30 -15.49 -4.19
C GLY A 420 -19.67 -15.75 -2.86
#